data_58fc595d3f4682a437f5e1b796bfaf87
#
_entry.id   58fc595d3f4682a437f5e1b796bfaf87
#
_cell.length_a   1.000
_cell.length_b   1.000
_cell.length_c   1.000
_cell.angle_alpha   90.00
_cell.angle_beta   90.00
_cell.angle_gamma   90.00
#
_symmetry.space_group_name_H-M   'P 1'
#
loop_
_entity.id
_entity.type
_entity.pdbx_description
1 polymer ?
#
loop_
_entity_poly.entity_id
_entity_poly.type
_entity_poly.pdbx_seq_one_letter_code
_entity_poly.pdbx_strand_id
1 'polypeptide(L)'
;MTTKKDLIAQAKRDNPKPLYRTDNGVQTELTDAEYDEAINNWAEMRLEQLAIEQAEADKQAAKTSARTKLAALGLGDDEVNAIIGGV
;
A
#
# COMPACT_ATOMS: atom_id res chain seq x y z
N MET A 1 -11.27 -5.18 -6.33
CA MET A 1 -10.22 -4.16 -6.33
C MET A 1 -10.54 -3.09 -5.29
N THR A 2 -9.61 -2.78 -4.40
CA THR A 2 -9.84 -1.78 -3.36
C THR A 2 -9.83 -0.38 -3.96
N THR A 3 -10.92 0.36 -3.78
CA THR A 3 -11.04 1.73 -4.28
C THR A 3 -10.90 2.72 -3.13
N LYS A 4 -10.68 4.00 -3.45
CA LYS A 4 -10.66 5.07 -2.46
C LYS A 4 -11.97 5.13 -1.67
N LYS A 5 -13.10 4.90 -2.34
CA LYS A 5 -14.42 4.86 -1.69
C LYS A 5 -14.50 3.76 -0.65
N ASP A 6 -13.97 2.57 -0.95
CA ASP A 6 -13.93 1.45 0.00
C ASP A 6 -13.08 1.79 1.21
N LEU A 7 -11.93 2.44 1.00
CA LEU A 7 -11.02 2.85 2.08
C LEU A 7 -11.65 3.95 2.94
N ILE A 8 -12.37 4.88 2.35
CA ILE A 8 -13.10 5.92 3.08
C ILE A 8 -14.17 5.27 3.99
N ALA A 9 -14.93 4.32 3.44
CA ALA A 9 -15.94 3.61 4.22
C ALA A 9 -15.32 2.83 5.37
N GLN A 10 -14.21 2.16 5.13
CA GLN A 10 -13.47 1.43 6.16
C GLN A 10 -12.95 2.36 7.25
N ALA A 11 -12.35 3.49 6.87
CA ALA A 11 -11.82 4.46 7.81
C ALA A 11 -12.93 5.03 8.73
N LYS A 12 -14.10 5.29 8.18
CA LYS A 12 -15.24 5.76 8.95
C LYS A 12 -15.75 4.71 9.94
N ARG A 13 -15.70 3.45 9.59
CA ARG A 13 -16.06 2.35 10.50
C ARG A 13 -15.04 2.19 11.62
N ASP A 14 -13.76 2.31 11.30
CA ASP A 14 -12.66 2.15 12.27
C ASP A 14 -12.51 3.37 13.18
N ASN A 15 -12.93 4.54 12.70
CA ASN A 15 -12.81 5.82 13.40
C ASN A 15 -14.16 6.55 13.43
N PRO A 16 -15.14 6.05 14.18
CA PRO A 16 -16.45 6.68 14.23
C PRO A 16 -16.39 8.06 14.89
N LYS A 17 -17.31 8.92 14.50
CA LYS A 17 -17.47 10.24 15.16
C LYS A 17 -17.92 10.07 16.62
N PRO A 18 -17.53 10.98 17.52
CA PRO A 18 -16.67 12.14 17.27
C PRO A 18 -15.19 11.78 17.31
N LEU A 19 -14.38 12.52 16.55
CA LEU A 19 -12.93 12.48 16.66
C LEU A 19 -12.43 13.79 17.24
N TYR A 20 -11.33 13.72 17.97
CA TYR A 20 -10.73 14.86 18.64
C TYR A 20 -9.29 15.04 18.19
N ARG A 21 -8.86 16.28 18.11
CA ARG A 21 -7.44 16.62 17.97
C ARG A 21 -6.96 17.20 19.28
N THR A 22 -5.70 16.91 19.62
CA THR A 22 -5.05 17.49 20.78
C THR A 22 -4.13 18.60 20.32
N ASP A 23 -4.34 19.81 20.83
CA ASP A 23 -3.54 20.99 20.51
C ASP A 23 -3.13 21.65 21.82
N ASN A 24 -1.83 21.67 22.11
CA ASN A 24 -1.29 22.21 23.38
C ASN A 24 -1.96 21.63 24.64
N GLY A 25 -2.29 20.33 24.60
CA GLY A 25 -2.94 19.65 25.72
C GLY A 25 -4.46 19.85 25.78
N VAL A 26 -5.04 20.58 24.83
CA VAL A 26 -6.50 20.79 24.74
C VAL A 26 -7.07 19.90 23.66
N GLN A 27 -8.07 19.09 24.01
CA GLN A 27 -8.81 18.29 23.04
C GLN A 27 -9.91 19.13 22.39
N THR A 28 -9.91 19.16 21.08
CA THR A 28 -10.92 19.87 20.30
C THR A 28 -11.59 18.87 19.36
N GLU A 29 -12.92 18.81 19.40
CA GLU A 29 -13.69 17.96 18.48
C GLU A 29 -13.53 18.46 17.05
N LEU A 30 -13.27 17.53 16.12
CA LEU A 30 -13.18 17.85 14.70
C LEU A 30 -14.57 18.23 14.16
N THR A 31 -14.62 19.27 13.34
CA THR A 31 -15.83 19.61 12.59
C THR A 31 -16.10 18.52 11.56
N ASP A 32 -17.30 18.47 10.99
CA ASP A 32 -17.62 17.51 9.93
C ASP A 32 -16.67 17.65 8.73
N ALA A 33 -16.32 18.86 8.35
CA ALA A 33 -15.37 19.13 7.27
C ALA A 33 -13.97 18.63 7.61
N GLU A 34 -13.50 18.86 8.84
CA GLU A 34 -12.19 18.38 9.30
C GLU A 34 -12.15 16.85 9.38
N TYR A 35 -13.23 16.25 9.84
CA TYR A 35 -13.36 14.80 9.89
C TYR A 35 -13.27 14.20 8.48
N ASP A 36 -14.04 14.72 7.53
CA ASP A 36 -14.05 14.24 6.15
C ASP A 36 -12.68 14.42 5.49
N GLU A 37 -12.01 15.53 5.74
CA GLU A 37 -10.66 15.79 5.23
C GLU A 37 -9.64 14.78 5.79
N ALA A 38 -9.68 14.52 7.08
CA ALA A 38 -8.80 13.53 7.72
C ALA A 38 -9.01 12.12 7.14
N ILE A 39 -10.26 11.71 6.99
CA ILE A 39 -10.62 10.41 6.42
C ILE A 39 -10.15 10.32 4.95
N ASN A 40 -10.38 11.37 4.19
CA ASN A 40 -9.98 11.42 2.78
C ASN A 40 -8.45 11.35 2.62
N ASN A 41 -7.71 12.10 3.43
CA ASN A 41 -6.25 12.08 3.43
C ASN A 41 -5.70 10.69 3.80
N TRP A 42 -6.28 10.07 4.82
CA TRP A 42 -5.91 8.71 5.22
C TRP A 42 -6.14 7.72 4.07
N ALA A 43 -7.30 7.81 3.41
CA ALA A 43 -7.63 6.94 2.28
C ALA A 43 -6.67 7.12 1.11
N GLU A 44 -6.28 8.36 0.80
CA GLU A 44 -5.30 8.65 -0.26
C GLU A 44 -3.93 8.04 0.06
N MET A 45 -3.46 8.23 1.29
CA MET A 45 -2.19 7.66 1.75
C MET A 45 -2.21 6.13 1.71
N ARG A 46 -3.31 5.53 2.13
CA ARG A 46 -3.45 4.08 2.11
C ARG A 46 -3.49 3.53 0.69
N LEU A 47 -4.18 4.22 -0.22
CA LEU A 47 -4.25 3.83 -1.62
C LEU A 47 -2.86 3.86 -2.27
N GLU A 48 -2.09 4.91 -2.00
CA GLU A 48 -0.71 5.03 -2.48
C GLU A 48 0.17 3.90 -1.95
N GLN A 49 0.06 3.58 -0.65
CA GLN A 49 0.79 2.48 -0.04
C GLN A 49 0.43 1.13 -0.68
N LEU A 50 -0.85 0.87 -0.93
CA LEU A 50 -1.30 -0.34 -1.61
C LEU A 50 -0.74 -0.45 -3.02
N ALA A 51 -0.66 0.65 -3.75
CA ALA A 51 -0.09 0.69 -5.08
C ALA A 51 1.41 0.33 -5.06
N ILE A 52 2.15 0.83 -4.07
CA ILE A 52 3.56 0.50 -3.88
C ILE A 52 3.74 -0.99 -3.55
N GLU A 53 2.94 -1.52 -2.63
CA GLU A 53 2.97 -2.93 -2.26
C GLU A 53 2.66 -3.83 -3.46
N GLN A 54 1.68 -3.46 -4.29
CA GLN A 54 1.33 -4.20 -5.48
C GLN A 54 2.47 -4.19 -6.51
N ALA A 55 3.11 -3.04 -6.71
CA ALA A 55 4.26 -2.92 -7.62
C ALA A 55 5.43 -3.80 -7.17
N GLU A 56 5.71 -3.85 -5.87
CA GLU A 56 6.73 -4.73 -5.30
C GLU A 56 6.38 -6.22 -5.49
N ALA A 57 5.13 -6.60 -5.24
CA ALA A 57 4.67 -7.97 -5.44
C ALA A 57 4.78 -8.38 -6.91
N ASP A 58 4.40 -7.52 -7.84
CA ASP A 58 4.50 -7.76 -9.28
C ASP A 58 5.96 -7.93 -9.71
N LYS A 59 6.86 -7.12 -9.16
CA LYS A 59 8.29 -7.21 -9.43
C LYS A 59 8.87 -8.55 -8.96
N GLN A 60 8.51 -9.00 -7.77
CA GLN A 60 8.96 -10.29 -7.24
C GLN A 60 8.40 -11.46 -8.05
N ALA A 61 7.13 -11.40 -8.45
CA ALA A 61 6.52 -12.41 -9.28
C ALA A 61 7.21 -12.51 -10.65
N ALA A 62 7.55 -11.38 -11.25
CA ALA A 62 8.27 -11.34 -12.52
C ALA A 62 9.66 -11.96 -12.40
N LYS A 63 10.40 -11.67 -11.32
CA LYS A 63 11.71 -12.27 -11.05
C LYS A 63 11.63 -13.79 -10.88
N THR A 64 10.65 -14.26 -10.12
CA THR A 64 10.43 -15.69 -9.89
C THR A 64 10.12 -16.40 -11.20
N SER A 65 9.25 -15.83 -12.03
CA SER A 65 8.90 -16.37 -13.35
C SER A 65 10.14 -16.43 -14.26
N ALA A 66 10.96 -15.39 -14.28
CA ALA A 66 12.19 -15.36 -15.06
C ALA A 66 13.18 -16.44 -14.61
N ARG A 67 13.35 -16.63 -13.30
CA ARG A 67 14.20 -17.70 -12.75
C ARG A 67 13.75 -19.08 -13.20
N THR A 68 12.45 -19.33 -13.12
CA THR A 68 11.88 -20.62 -13.54
C THR A 68 12.15 -20.89 -15.02
N LYS A 69 11.97 -19.89 -15.87
CA LYS A 69 12.22 -20.02 -17.31
C LYS A 69 13.69 -20.25 -17.61
N LEU A 70 14.58 -19.54 -16.95
CA LEU A 70 16.03 -19.69 -17.15
C LEU A 70 16.52 -21.05 -16.66
N ALA A 71 16.00 -21.52 -15.53
CA ALA A 71 16.31 -22.86 -15.01
C ALA A 71 15.86 -23.97 -15.98
N ALA A 72 14.71 -23.78 -16.64
CA ALA A 72 14.20 -24.71 -17.64
C ALA A 72 15.11 -24.80 -18.89
N LEU A 73 15.91 -23.76 -19.15
CA LEU A 73 16.89 -23.76 -20.22
C LEU A 73 18.21 -24.47 -19.85
N GLY A 74 18.31 -25.02 -18.64
CA GLY A 74 19.49 -25.73 -18.18
C GLY A 74 20.55 -24.87 -17.51
N LEU A 75 20.24 -23.62 -17.16
CA LEU A 75 21.18 -22.75 -16.47
C LEU A 75 21.24 -23.09 -14.98
N GLY A 76 22.45 -23.07 -14.43
CA GLY A 76 22.65 -23.28 -12.99
C GLY A 76 22.17 -22.06 -12.18
N ASP A 77 21.99 -22.26 -10.87
CA ASP A 77 21.51 -21.21 -9.97
C ASP A 77 22.41 -19.95 -10.01
N ASP A 78 23.73 -20.16 -10.06
CA ASP A 78 24.68 -19.05 -10.13
C ASP A 78 24.53 -18.24 -11.42
N GLU A 79 24.30 -18.90 -12.52
CA GLU A 79 24.08 -18.25 -13.82
C GLU A 79 22.76 -17.49 -13.84
N VAL A 80 21.70 -18.09 -13.30
CA VAL A 80 20.39 -17.46 -13.18
C VAL A 80 20.47 -16.21 -12.32
N ASN A 81 21.13 -16.29 -11.17
CA ASN A 81 21.31 -15.17 -10.27
C ASN A 81 22.14 -14.04 -10.88
N ALA A 82 23.15 -14.37 -11.69
CA ALA A 82 23.97 -13.38 -12.37
C ALA A 82 23.16 -12.59 -13.42
N ILE A 83 22.24 -13.25 -14.12
CA ILE A 83 21.38 -12.62 -15.11
C ILE A 83 20.32 -11.75 -14.44
N ILE A 84 19.60 -12.31 -13.46
CA ILE A 84 18.48 -11.63 -12.78
C ILE A 84 18.99 -10.54 -11.85
N GLY A 85 20.10 -10.77 -11.16
CA GLY A 85 20.71 -9.81 -10.25
C GLY A 85 21.18 -8.52 -10.92
N GLY A 86 21.36 -8.52 -12.23
CA GLY A 86 21.72 -7.34 -13.01
C GLY A 86 20.53 -6.52 -13.50
N VAL A 87 19.32 -6.91 -13.15
CA VAL A 87 18.08 -6.26 -13.61
C VAL A 87 17.52 -5.26 -12.60
#